data_eea83cfc065b7a354b8f7da3e8f50caa
#
_entry.id   eea83cfc065b7a354b8f7da3e8f50caa
#
_cell.length_a   1.000
_cell.length_b   1.000
_cell.length_c   1.000
_cell.angle_alpha   90.00
_cell.angle_beta   90.00
_cell.angle_gamma   90.00
#
_symmetry.space_group_name_H-M   'P 1'
#
loop_
_entity.id
_entity.type
_entity.pdbx_description
1 polymer ?
#
loop_
_entity_poly.entity_id
_entity_poly.type
_entity_poly.pdbx_seq_one_letter_code
_entity_poly.pdbx_strand_id
1 'polypeptide(L)'
;AMVEENVMKKEKYAYSSLKSRIQAEWKIYVLAFVFILIADSIGQIKIPLGPGNFILFPIFYALILGVLSGPQVTKIVKSKEVKAASKLVIVAICPFIAKLGINAGASIETVISAGPALLLQEFGNLGTILLAMPLALLLGLKREAIGATHSINRETNLALITDMFGPDSPEARGSLSIYVVGGMVGTIYFGFMVSVIAMLNIFHPYALGM
;
A
#
# COMPACT_ATOMS: atom_id res chain seq x y z
N ALA A 1 -0.61 20.94 -24.71
CA ALA A 1 -0.21 20.16 -25.90
C ALA A 1 0.64 18.94 -25.53
N MET A 2 1.78 19.08 -24.80
CA MET A 2 2.63 17.92 -24.43
C MET A 2 2.02 17.02 -23.35
N VAL A 3 1.15 17.52 -22.50
CA VAL A 3 0.45 16.71 -21.48
C VAL A 3 -0.70 15.92 -22.12
N GLU A 4 -1.37 16.48 -23.11
CA GLU A 4 -2.45 15.81 -23.84
C GLU A 4 -1.94 14.72 -24.79
N GLU A 5 -0.76 14.88 -25.37
CA GLU A 5 -0.16 13.89 -26.25
C GLU A 5 0.34 12.66 -25.48
N ASN A 6 0.78 12.81 -24.24
CA ASN A 6 1.13 11.70 -23.35
C ASN A 6 -0.09 10.99 -22.74
N VAL A 7 -1.22 11.68 -22.58
CA VAL A 7 -2.48 11.06 -22.14
C VAL A 7 -3.11 10.19 -23.24
N MET A 8 -2.85 10.46 -24.49
CA MET A 8 -3.39 9.69 -25.62
C MET A 8 -2.55 8.46 -26.02
N LYS A 9 -1.35 8.27 -25.52
CA LYS A 9 -0.66 6.97 -25.55
C LYS A 9 -1.09 6.07 -24.38
N LYS A 10 -2.38 5.94 -24.11
CA LYS A 10 -2.91 4.74 -23.47
C LYS A 10 -2.49 3.57 -24.34
N GLU A 11 -1.45 2.82 -23.93
CA GLU A 11 -1.19 1.52 -24.51
C GLU A 11 -2.51 0.75 -24.46
N LYS A 12 -3.21 0.65 -25.59
CA LYS A 12 -4.33 -0.25 -25.74
C LYS A 12 -3.83 -1.59 -25.25
N TYR A 13 -4.49 -2.15 -24.23
CA TYR A 13 -4.20 -3.51 -23.79
C TYR A 13 -4.21 -4.41 -25.03
N ALA A 14 -3.07 -5.01 -25.32
CA ALA A 14 -2.85 -5.81 -26.53
C ALA A 14 -3.61 -7.15 -26.52
N TYR A 15 -4.57 -7.32 -25.61
CA TYR A 15 -5.35 -8.56 -25.49
C TYR A 15 -6.69 -8.41 -26.19
N SER A 16 -6.93 -9.28 -27.16
CA SER A 16 -8.18 -9.31 -27.93
C SER A 16 -9.38 -9.86 -27.13
N SER A 17 -9.14 -10.57 -26.01
CA SER A 17 -10.21 -11.14 -25.17
C SER A 17 -9.72 -11.38 -23.73
N LEU A 18 -10.68 -11.52 -22.78
CA LEU A 18 -10.40 -11.91 -21.39
C LEU A 18 -9.63 -13.24 -21.32
N LYS A 19 -9.94 -14.20 -22.18
CA LYS A 19 -9.27 -15.50 -22.22
C LYS A 19 -7.79 -15.35 -22.58
N SER A 20 -7.46 -14.54 -23.58
CA SER A 20 -6.06 -14.29 -23.98
C SER A 20 -5.28 -13.57 -22.89
N ARG A 21 -5.93 -12.68 -22.13
CA ARG A 21 -5.32 -12.00 -20.99
C ARG A 21 -5.02 -12.98 -19.85
N ILE A 22 -6.00 -13.80 -19.46
CA ILE A 22 -5.81 -14.81 -18.42
C ILE A 22 -4.70 -15.79 -18.79
N GLN A 23 -4.64 -16.24 -20.05
CA GLN A 23 -3.57 -17.13 -20.52
C GLN A 23 -2.18 -16.49 -20.48
N ALA A 24 -2.08 -15.18 -20.72
CA ALA A 24 -0.80 -14.46 -20.67
C ALA A 24 -0.36 -14.12 -19.25
N GLU A 25 -1.30 -13.89 -18.33
CA GLU A 25 -1.05 -13.39 -16.98
C GLU A 25 -1.26 -14.46 -15.88
N TRP A 26 -1.64 -15.69 -16.22
CA TRP A 26 -2.01 -16.75 -15.26
C TRP A 26 -0.97 -16.97 -14.17
N LYS A 27 0.30 -16.86 -14.51
CA LYS A 27 1.42 -17.02 -13.58
C LYS A 27 1.36 -15.98 -12.45
N ILE A 28 1.00 -14.73 -12.76
CA ILE A 28 0.85 -13.66 -11.76
C ILE A 28 -0.28 -14.01 -10.80
N TYR A 29 -1.43 -14.45 -11.33
CA TYR A 29 -2.58 -14.83 -10.50
C TYR A 29 -2.27 -16.00 -9.58
N VAL A 30 -1.61 -17.04 -10.10
CA VAL A 30 -1.22 -18.22 -9.30
C VAL A 30 -0.20 -17.83 -8.23
N LEU A 31 0.83 -17.05 -8.57
CA LEU A 31 1.83 -16.61 -7.59
C LEU A 31 1.21 -15.74 -6.50
N ALA A 32 0.35 -14.78 -6.86
CA ALA A 32 -0.35 -13.94 -5.89
C ALA A 32 -1.20 -14.80 -4.94
N PHE A 33 -1.96 -15.75 -5.48
CA PHE A 33 -2.77 -16.66 -4.70
C PHE A 33 -1.92 -17.53 -3.74
N VAL A 34 -0.83 -18.10 -4.23
CA VAL A 34 0.09 -18.90 -3.42
C VAL A 34 0.73 -18.06 -2.31
N PHE A 35 1.15 -16.83 -2.61
CA PHE A 35 1.75 -15.95 -1.60
C PHE A 35 0.75 -15.55 -0.51
N ILE A 36 -0.50 -15.31 -0.90
CA ILE A 36 -1.58 -15.04 0.06
C ILE A 36 -1.82 -16.27 0.95
N LEU A 37 -1.91 -17.48 0.36
CA LEU A 37 -2.11 -18.70 1.13
C LEU A 37 -0.95 -18.95 2.12
N ILE A 38 0.30 -18.77 1.68
CA ILE A 38 1.46 -18.90 2.56
C ILE A 38 1.39 -17.86 3.68
N ALA A 39 1.15 -16.60 3.36
CA ALA A 39 1.08 -15.52 4.34
C ALA A 39 -0.05 -15.74 5.36
N ASP A 40 -1.21 -16.14 4.91
CA ASP A 40 -2.37 -16.42 5.76
C ASP A 40 -2.15 -17.68 6.63
N SER A 41 -1.51 -18.70 6.09
CA SER A 41 -1.16 -19.92 6.83
C SER A 41 -0.16 -19.65 7.96
N ILE A 42 0.76 -18.70 7.79
CA ILE A 42 1.68 -18.26 8.85
C ILE A 42 0.90 -17.45 9.91
N GLY A 43 -0.06 -16.66 9.46
CA GLY A 43 -0.88 -15.84 10.34
C GLY A 43 -0.12 -14.70 10.99
N GLN A 44 -0.68 -14.20 12.10
CA GLN A 44 -0.09 -13.11 12.86
C GLN A 44 0.89 -13.64 13.91
N ILE A 45 2.16 -13.24 13.85
CA ILE A 45 3.17 -13.61 14.85
C ILE A 45 3.35 -12.43 15.80
N LYS A 46 3.23 -12.69 17.10
CA LYS A 46 3.47 -11.73 18.18
C LYS A 46 4.75 -12.12 18.90
N ILE A 47 5.74 -11.24 18.87
CA ILE A 47 7.02 -11.42 19.54
C ILE A 47 7.09 -10.40 20.70
N PRO A 48 7.09 -10.84 21.95
CA PRO A 48 7.21 -9.91 23.09
C PRO A 48 8.60 -9.28 23.10
N LEU A 49 8.67 -7.95 23.12
CA LEU A 49 9.89 -7.17 23.15
C LEU A 49 9.82 -6.14 24.29
N GLY A 50 10.24 -6.54 25.49
CA GLY A 50 10.23 -5.68 26.66
C GLY A 50 8.82 -5.14 26.95
N PRO A 51 8.61 -3.81 26.92
CA PRO A 51 7.32 -3.20 27.24
C PRO A 51 6.26 -3.33 26.13
N GLY A 52 6.59 -3.80 24.94
CA GLY A 52 5.67 -3.89 23.81
C GLY A 52 5.72 -5.23 23.11
N ASN A 53 4.80 -5.41 22.14
CA ASN A 53 4.77 -6.57 21.28
C ASN A 53 5.17 -6.14 19.86
N PHE A 54 6.10 -6.88 19.28
CA PHE A 54 6.42 -6.77 17.87
C PHE A 54 5.48 -7.66 17.09
N ILE A 55 4.62 -7.07 16.27
CA ILE A 55 3.57 -7.79 15.57
C ILE A 55 3.91 -7.88 14.09
N LEU A 56 4.03 -9.10 13.58
CA LEU A 56 4.19 -9.37 12.16
C LEU A 56 2.85 -9.80 11.59
N PHE A 57 2.30 -9.02 10.69
CA PHE A 57 1.05 -9.30 9.99
C PHE A 57 1.28 -10.12 8.70
N PRO A 58 0.29 -10.90 8.23
CA PRO A 58 0.38 -11.66 6.99
C PRO A 58 0.83 -10.85 5.77
N ILE A 59 0.42 -9.60 5.67
CA ILE A 59 0.82 -8.70 4.58
C ILE A 59 2.34 -8.53 4.49
N PHE A 60 3.05 -8.57 5.63
CA PHE A 60 4.50 -8.48 5.67
C PHE A 60 5.17 -9.66 4.92
N TYR A 61 4.70 -10.88 5.17
CA TYR A 61 5.23 -12.06 4.48
C TYR A 61 4.91 -12.05 2.99
N ALA A 62 3.68 -11.65 2.64
CA ALA A 62 3.27 -11.52 1.25
C ALA A 62 4.14 -10.50 0.49
N LEU A 63 4.46 -9.35 1.12
CA LEU A 63 5.36 -8.35 0.55
C LEU A 63 6.78 -8.88 0.36
N ILE A 64 7.33 -9.59 1.36
CA ILE A 64 8.66 -10.22 1.25
C ILE A 64 8.68 -11.21 0.10
N LEU A 65 7.71 -12.11 0.02
CA LEU A 65 7.61 -13.08 -1.07
C LEU A 65 7.49 -12.40 -2.44
N GLY A 66 6.73 -11.30 -2.52
CA GLY A 66 6.60 -10.48 -3.72
C GLY A 66 7.94 -9.89 -4.15
N VAL A 67 8.66 -9.26 -3.23
CA VAL A 67 9.99 -8.68 -3.51
C VAL A 67 10.99 -9.76 -3.90
N LEU A 68 11.04 -10.87 -3.17
CA LEU A 68 11.94 -11.99 -3.46
C LEU A 68 11.67 -12.62 -4.83
N SER A 69 10.41 -12.72 -5.25
CA SER A 69 10.05 -13.25 -6.58
C SER A 69 10.36 -12.29 -7.73
N GLY A 70 10.71 -11.05 -7.43
CA GLY A 70 10.95 -9.98 -8.40
C GLY A 70 12.14 -10.23 -9.33
N PRO A 71 12.22 -9.45 -10.43
CA PRO A 71 13.24 -9.62 -11.47
C PRO A 71 14.65 -9.28 -11.00
N GLN A 72 14.78 -8.59 -9.87
CA GLN A 72 16.07 -8.19 -9.31
C GLN A 72 16.67 -9.26 -8.37
N VAL A 73 15.85 -10.14 -7.78
CA VAL A 73 16.27 -11.14 -6.80
C VAL A 73 16.26 -12.55 -7.43
N THR A 74 15.13 -13.22 -7.41
CA THR A 74 15.06 -14.61 -7.91
C THR A 74 14.70 -14.70 -9.39
N LYS A 75 14.27 -13.61 -10.00
CA LYS A 75 13.85 -13.54 -11.41
C LYS A 75 12.70 -14.49 -11.76
N ILE A 76 11.96 -14.98 -10.78
CA ILE A 76 10.76 -15.81 -10.98
C ILE A 76 9.74 -15.02 -11.79
N VAL A 77 9.55 -13.74 -11.44
CA VAL A 77 8.67 -12.79 -12.14
C VAL A 77 9.52 -11.89 -13.02
N LYS A 78 9.21 -11.81 -14.31
CA LYS A 78 9.91 -10.96 -15.28
C LYS A 78 9.37 -9.51 -15.21
N SER A 79 10.17 -8.54 -15.67
CA SER A 79 9.77 -7.12 -15.68
C SER A 79 8.47 -6.85 -16.44
N LYS A 80 8.16 -7.59 -17.51
CA LYS A 80 6.88 -7.50 -18.21
C LYS A 80 5.70 -7.93 -17.33
N GLU A 81 5.89 -8.99 -16.55
CA GLU A 81 4.88 -9.53 -15.63
C GLU A 81 4.66 -8.56 -14.45
N VAL A 82 5.70 -7.89 -13.95
CA VAL A 82 5.58 -6.83 -12.93
C VAL A 82 4.76 -5.66 -13.45
N LYS A 83 4.99 -5.22 -14.68
CA LYS A 83 4.17 -4.16 -15.31
C LYS A 83 2.71 -4.57 -15.48
N ALA A 84 2.45 -5.82 -15.83
CA ALA A 84 1.09 -6.34 -15.90
C ALA A 84 0.43 -6.40 -14.51
N ALA A 85 1.16 -6.85 -13.49
CA ALA A 85 0.69 -6.88 -12.10
C ALA A 85 0.34 -5.48 -11.58
N SER A 86 1.15 -4.46 -11.86
CA SER A 86 0.88 -3.06 -11.48
C SER A 86 -0.46 -2.55 -12.04
N LYS A 87 -0.82 -2.93 -13.25
CA LYS A 87 -2.12 -2.57 -13.87
C LYS A 87 -3.31 -3.30 -13.21
N LEU A 88 -3.08 -4.44 -12.56
CA LEU A 88 -4.11 -5.20 -11.86
C LEU A 88 -4.39 -4.66 -10.45
N VAL A 89 -3.52 -3.85 -9.90
CA VAL A 89 -3.67 -3.28 -8.55
C VAL A 89 -5.02 -2.56 -8.42
N ILE A 90 -5.39 -1.74 -9.40
CA ILE A 90 -6.68 -1.00 -9.39
C ILE A 90 -7.86 -1.97 -9.29
N VAL A 91 -7.84 -3.07 -10.04
CA VAL A 91 -8.91 -4.07 -10.03
C VAL A 91 -8.95 -4.82 -8.70
N ALA A 92 -7.77 -5.15 -8.14
CA ALA A 92 -7.65 -5.85 -6.87
C ALA A 92 -8.09 -4.99 -5.67
N ILE A 93 -7.94 -3.67 -5.75
CA ILE A 93 -8.37 -2.73 -4.71
C ILE A 93 -9.90 -2.60 -4.63
N CYS A 94 -10.64 -2.76 -5.73
CA CYS A 94 -12.08 -2.59 -5.72
C CYS A 94 -12.81 -3.43 -4.67
N PRO A 95 -12.62 -4.76 -4.55
CA PRO A 95 -13.26 -5.56 -3.52
C PRO A 95 -12.80 -5.19 -2.11
N PHE A 96 -11.56 -4.75 -1.94
CA PHE A 96 -11.04 -4.26 -0.66
C PHE A 96 -11.77 -2.98 -0.23
N ILE A 97 -11.93 -2.00 -1.12
CA ILE A 97 -12.68 -0.76 -0.84
C ILE A 97 -14.14 -1.08 -0.53
N ALA A 98 -14.77 -2.00 -1.27
CA ALA A 98 -16.15 -2.42 -1.00
C ALA A 98 -16.28 -3.03 0.41
N LYS A 99 -15.35 -3.89 0.81
CA LYS A 99 -15.28 -4.46 2.16
C LYS A 99 -15.14 -3.37 3.23
N LEU A 100 -14.26 -2.39 3.02
CA LEU A 100 -14.10 -1.26 3.94
C LEU A 100 -15.40 -0.46 4.07
N GLY A 101 -16.09 -0.19 2.95
CA GLY A 101 -17.38 0.50 2.95
C GLY A 101 -18.47 -0.26 3.72
N ILE A 102 -18.54 -1.57 3.53
CA ILE A 102 -19.49 -2.42 4.28
C ILE A 102 -19.18 -2.38 5.78
N ASN A 103 -17.92 -2.50 6.17
CA ASN A 103 -17.53 -2.44 7.58
C ASN A 103 -17.81 -1.06 8.19
N ALA A 104 -17.50 0.02 7.47
CA ALA A 104 -17.79 1.38 7.93
C ALA A 104 -19.30 1.61 8.06
N GLY A 105 -20.10 1.11 7.11
CA GLY A 105 -21.58 1.19 7.18
C GLY A 105 -22.17 0.46 8.38
N ALA A 106 -21.64 -0.73 8.70
CA ALA A 106 -22.06 -1.49 9.87
C ALA A 106 -21.72 -0.79 11.19
N SER A 107 -20.73 0.10 11.19
CA SER A 107 -20.25 0.83 12.38
C SER A 107 -20.56 2.33 12.30
N ILE A 108 -21.57 2.74 11.54
CA ILE A 108 -21.81 4.16 11.21
C ILE A 108 -22.02 5.03 12.45
N GLU A 109 -22.69 4.53 13.48
CA GLU A 109 -22.89 5.25 14.73
C GLU A 109 -21.56 5.52 15.45
N THR A 110 -20.66 4.53 15.46
CA THR A 110 -19.31 4.68 16.02
C THR A 110 -18.49 5.68 15.20
N VAL A 111 -18.60 5.65 13.88
CA VAL A 111 -17.92 6.59 12.98
C VAL A 111 -18.40 8.03 13.22
N ILE A 112 -19.72 8.24 13.36
CA ILE A 112 -20.29 9.55 13.66
C ILE A 112 -19.83 10.06 15.03
N SER A 113 -19.84 9.21 16.04
CA SER A 113 -19.39 9.57 17.40
C SER A 113 -17.89 9.88 17.46
N ALA A 114 -17.09 9.25 16.59
CA ALA A 114 -15.66 9.50 16.44
C ALA A 114 -15.33 10.70 15.55
N GLY A 115 -16.33 11.42 15.02
CA GLY A 115 -16.18 12.51 14.06
C GLY A 115 -15.08 13.53 14.40
N PRO A 116 -14.99 14.08 15.62
CA PRO A 116 -13.92 14.99 16.01
C PRO A 116 -12.52 14.37 15.91
N ALA A 117 -12.37 13.08 16.28
CA ALA A 117 -11.10 12.37 16.17
C ALA A 117 -10.70 12.12 14.73
N LEU A 118 -11.67 11.86 13.84
CA LEU A 118 -11.42 11.72 12.40
C LEU A 118 -10.91 13.03 11.78
N LEU A 119 -11.47 14.18 12.19
CA LEU A 119 -10.96 15.48 11.76
C LEU A 119 -9.53 15.72 12.23
N LEU A 120 -9.18 15.35 13.46
CA LEU A 120 -7.81 15.43 13.97
C LEU A 120 -6.84 14.53 13.18
N GLN A 121 -7.30 13.36 12.74
CA GLN A 121 -6.51 12.47 11.88
C GLN A 121 -6.14 13.17 10.55
N GLU A 122 -7.06 13.94 9.95
CA GLU A 122 -6.77 14.66 8.71
C GLU A 122 -5.70 15.74 8.92
N PHE A 123 -5.66 16.40 10.06
CA PHE A 123 -4.53 17.29 10.40
C PHE A 123 -3.19 16.53 10.50
N GLY A 124 -3.20 15.30 11.02
CA GLY A 124 -2.03 14.42 11.00
C GLY A 124 -1.55 14.10 9.58
N ASN A 125 -2.48 13.87 8.65
CA ASN A 125 -2.16 13.67 7.24
C ASN A 125 -1.48 14.89 6.58
N LEU A 126 -1.89 16.11 6.95
CA LEU A 126 -1.22 17.33 6.51
C LEU A 126 0.24 17.39 6.99
N GLY A 127 0.55 16.81 8.13
CA GLY A 127 1.92 16.74 8.66
C GLY A 127 2.89 16.03 7.70
N THR A 128 2.44 15.01 6.97
CA THR A 128 3.29 14.35 5.96
C THR A 128 3.65 15.27 4.81
N ILE A 129 2.73 16.12 4.39
CA ILE A 129 2.97 17.11 3.32
C ILE A 129 3.89 18.22 3.83
N LEU A 130 3.61 18.76 5.01
CA LEU A 130 4.31 19.92 5.55
C LEU A 130 5.73 19.60 6.06
N LEU A 131 5.99 18.39 6.50
CA LEU A 131 7.27 17.99 7.09
C LEU A 131 8.05 17.03 6.19
N ALA A 132 7.42 15.95 5.71
CA ALA A 132 8.13 14.93 4.97
C ALA A 132 8.47 15.34 3.54
N MET A 133 7.58 16.07 2.85
CA MET A 133 7.85 16.51 1.49
C MET A 133 9.00 17.54 1.42
N PRO A 134 9.07 18.62 2.23
CA PRO A 134 10.21 19.51 2.23
C PRO A 134 11.53 18.79 2.54
N LEU A 135 11.51 17.87 3.51
CA LEU A 135 12.70 17.07 3.83
C LEU A 135 13.13 16.21 2.64
N ALA A 136 12.22 15.57 1.93
CA ALA A 136 12.52 14.79 0.75
C ALA A 136 13.14 15.65 -0.37
N LEU A 137 12.63 16.87 -0.56
CA LEU A 137 13.19 17.84 -1.52
C LEU A 137 14.59 18.30 -1.11
N LEU A 138 14.83 18.57 0.17
CA LEU A 138 16.15 18.92 0.71
C LEU A 138 17.18 17.80 0.54
N LEU A 139 16.73 16.54 0.61
CA LEU A 139 17.55 15.36 0.35
C LEU A 139 17.83 15.14 -1.15
N GLY A 140 17.33 16.01 -2.03
CA GLY A 140 17.60 15.98 -3.46
C GLY A 140 16.62 15.15 -4.28
N LEU A 141 15.55 14.63 -3.69
CA LEU A 141 14.46 14.02 -4.43
C LEU A 141 13.73 15.10 -5.22
N LYS A 142 13.41 14.79 -6.48
CA LYS A 142 12.68 15.71 -7.36
C LYS A 142 11.20 15.30 -7.43
N ARG A 143 10.80 14.79 -8.58
CA ARG A 143 9.43 14.31 -8.81
C ARG A 143 9.08 13.07 -7.98
N GLU A 144 10.05 12.28 -7.58
CA GLU A 144 9.89 11.16 -6.65
C GLU A 144 9.47 11.61 -5.24
N ALA A 145 9.70 12.88 -4.86
CA ALA A 145 9.33 13.44 -3.55
C ALA A 145 7.82 13.35 -3.27
N ILE A 146 6.99 13.19 -4.30
CA ILE A 146 5.55 12.97 -4.13
C ILE A 146 5.28 11.71 -3.28
N GLY A 147 6.17 10.72 -3.31
CA GLY A 147 6.08 9.55 -2.44
C GLY A 147 6.13 9.90 -0.95
N ALA A 148 6.85 10.95 -0.57
CA ALA A 148 6.94 11.39 0.83
C ALA A 148 5.63 11.97 1.39
N THR A 149 4.67 12.31 0.53
CA THR A 149 3.34 12.77 0.94
C THR A 149 2.37 11.60 1.23
N HIS A 150 2.79 10.38 0.90
CA HIS A 150 2.00 9.19 1.17
C HIS A 150 2.07 8.81 2.64
N SER A 151 0.93 8.51 3.23
CA SER A 151 0.88 7.71 4.44
C SER A 151 0.89 6.22 4.08
N ILE A 152 1.20 5.40 5.07
CA ILE A 152 1.30 3.95 4.91
C ILE A 152 -0.04 3.36 4.44
N ASN A 153 0.01 2.38 3.52
CA ASN A 153 -1.14 1.62 3.00
C ASN A 153 -2.21 2.48 2.29
N ARG A 154 -1.79 3.43 1.46
CA ARG A 154 -2.71 4.18 0.59
C ARG A 154 -2.68 3.67 -0.85
N GLU A 155 -3.24 2.50 -1.05
CA GLU A 155 -3.33 1.80 -2.35
C GLU A 155 -4.05 2.64 -3.39
N THR A 156 -5.13 3.32 -3.02
CA THR A 156 -5.91 4.17 -3.92
C THR A 156 -5.08 5.33 -4.48
N ASN A 157 -4.22 5.92 -3.66
CA ASN A 157 -3.34 7.00 -4.09
C ASN A 157 -2.24 6.49 -5.04
N LEU A 158 -1.65 5.33 -4.74
CA LEU A 158 -0.69 4.68 -5.64
C LEU A 158 -1.33 4.36 -6.99
N ALA A 159 -2.56 3.85 -6.99
CA ALA A 159 -3.31 3.57 -8.21
C ALA A 159 -3.57 4.85 -9.01
N LEU A 160 -4.00 5.93 -8.35
CA LEU A 160 -4.25 7.23 -8.98
C LEU A 160 -2.98 7.80 -9.62
N ILE A 161 -1.85 7.82 -8.90
CA ILE A 161 -0.58 8.33 -9.41
C ILE A 161 -0.09 7.48 -10.59
N THR A 162 -0.24 6.17 -10.50
CA THR A 162 0.14 5.26 -11.59
C THR A 162 -0.72 5.48 -12.83
N ASP A 163 -2.02 5.76 -12.68
CA ASP A 163 -2.92 6.06 -13.79
C ASP A 163 -2.63 7.43 -14.42
N MET A 164 -2.38 8.45 -13.60
CA MET A 164 -2.13 9.82 -14.06
C MET A 164 -0.77 10.00 -14.74
N PHE A 165 0.28 9.46 -14.16
CA PHE A 165 1.67 9.72 -14.59
C PHE A 165 2.31 8.54 -15.30
N GLY A 166 1.67 7.38 -15.26
CA GLY A 166 2.19 6.12 -15.79
C GLY A 166 3.06 5.34 -14.78
N PRO A 167 3.11 4.00 -14.92
CA PRO A 167 3.78 3.13 -13.95
C PRO A 167 5.31 3.26 -13.90
N ASP A 168 5.92 3.78 -14.96
CA ASP A 168 7.38 3.97 -15.07
C ASP A 168 7.80 5.42 -14.73
N SER A 169 6.85 6.28 -14.32
CA SER A 169 7.14 7.68 -13.99
C SER A 169 7.93 7.81 -12.67
N PRO A 170 8.69 8.89 -12.48
CA PRO A 170 9.34 9.18 -11.21
C PRO A 170 8.34 9.22 -10.04
N GLU A 171 7.17 9.81 -10.25
CA GLU A 171 6.09 9.90 -9.26
C GLU A 171 5.60 8.50 -8.84
N ALA A 172 5.34 7.62 -9.80
CA ALA A 172 4.90 6.27 -9.51
C ALA A 172 6.00 5.47 -8.79
N ARG A 173 7.26 5.63 -9.18
CA ARG A 173 8.40 5.00 -8.50
C ARG A 173 8.54 5.48 -7.05
N GLY A 174 8.47 6.79 -6.82
CA GLY A 174 8.52 7.36 -5.47
C GLY A 174 7.40 6.84 -4.59
N SER A 175 6.17 6.88 -5.10
CA SER A 175 4.98 6.39 -4.39
C SER A 175 5.04 4.88 -4.11
N LEU A 176 5.46 4.09 -5.09
CA LEU A 176 5.62 2.63 -4.95
C LEU A 176 6.71 2.29 -3.93
N SER A 177 7.83 3.03 -3.94
CA SER A 177 8.91 2.81 -2.98
C SER A 177 8.45 3.04 -1.55
N ILE A 178 7.73 4.12 -1.28
CA ILE A 178 7.15 4.40 0.04
C ILE A 178 6.07 3.38 0.40
N TYR A 179 5.24 2.97 -0.56
CA TYR A 179 4.24 1.93 -0.32
C TYR A 179 4.89 0.61 0.14
N VAL A 180 5.92 0.14 -0.56
CA VAL A 180 6.59 -1.13 -0.23
C VAL A 180 7.38 -1.00 1.07
N VAL A 181 8.26 -0.01 1.19
CA VAL A 181 9.09 0.19 2.39
C VAL A 181 8.24 0.57 3.59
N GLY A 182 7.28 1.47 3.41
CA GLY A 182 6.34 1.88 4.45
C GLY A 182 5.43 0.74 4.90
N GLY A 183 4.96 -0.10 3.97
CA GLY A 183 4.19 -1.31 4.31
C GLY A 183 4.98 -2.31 5.14
N MET A 184 6.27 -2.47 4.88
CA MET A 184 7.14 -3.37 5.64
C MET A 184 7.56 -2.76 6.99
N VAL A 185 8.23 -1.62 6.95
CA VAL A 185 8.81 -0.97 8.14
C VAL A 185 7.72 -0.35 9.01
N GLY A 186 6.73 0.27 8.40
CA GLY A 186 5.63 0.92 9.11
C GLY A 186 4.75 -0.06 9.88
N THR A 187 4.46 -1.22 9.31
CA THR A 187 3.69 -2.27 10.02
C THR A 187 4.39 -2.70 11.30
N ILE A 188 5.70 -2.88 11.23
CA ILE A 188 6.54 -3.20 12.38
C ILE A 188 6.52 -2.06 13.40
N TYR A 189 6.76 -0.83 12.94
CA TYR A 189 6.81 0.36 13.79
C TYR A 189 5.49 0.59 14.51
N PHE A 190 4.36 0.53 13.79
CA PHE A 190 3.04 0.72 14.40
C PHE A 190 2.68 -0.38 15.39
N GLY A 191 2.99 -1.63 15.07
CA GLY A 191 2.74 -2.74 16.00
C GLY A 191 3.47 -2.54 17.33
N PHE A 192 4.73 -2.11 17.30
CA PHE A 192 5.50 -1.81 18.50
C PHE A 192 4.99 -0.53 19.20
N MET A 193 4.82 0.56 18.46
CA MET A 193 4.41 1.86 19.00
C MET A 193 3.05 1.77 19.72
N VAL A 194 2.06 1.13 19.09
CA VAL A 194 0.72 0.96 19.67
C VAL A 194 0.81 0.18 20.98
N SER A 195 1.62 -0.88 21.03
CA SER A 195 1.81 -1.66 22.26
C SER A 195 2.43 -0.84 23.39
N VAL A 196 3.45 -0.02 23.10
CA VAL A 196 4.09 0.86 24.09
C VAL A 196 3.11 1.93 24.57
N ILE A 197 2.37 2.57 23.66
CA ILE A 197 1.41 3.62 24.03
C ILE A 197 0.24 3.03 24.85
N ALA A 198 -0.21 1.81 24.53
CA ALA A 198 -1.23 1.12 25.31
C ALA A 198 -0.81 0.89 26.75
N MET A 199 0.46 0.58 27.00
CA MET A 199 0.98 0.42 28.37
C MET A 199 0.97 1.71 29.18
N LEU A 200 1.10 2.86 28.53
CA LEU A 200 1.06 4.16 29.20
C LEU A 200 -0.34 4.55 29.66
N ASN A 201 -1.39 3.86 29.20
CA ASN A 201 -2.81 4.12 29.52
C ASN A 201 -3.25 5.59 29.30
N ILE A 202 -2.59 6.29 28.34
CA ILE A 202 -2.88 7.70 28.03
C ILE A 202 -4.09 7.81 27.08
N PHE A 203 -4.26 6.83 26.21
CA PHE A 203 -5.31 6.83 25.19
C PHE A 203 -6.31 5.72 25.41
N HIS A 204 -7.56 5.98 25.03
CA HIS A 204 -8.60 4.97 25.02
C HIS A 204 -8.26 3.85 24.00
N PRO A 205 -8.56 2.56 24.28
CA PRO A 205 -8.26 1.45 23.36
C PRO A 205 -8.74 1.66 21.93
N TYR A 206 -9.91 2.24 21.72
CA TYR A 206 -10.42 2.56 20.38
C TYR A 206 -9.55 3.55 19.61
N ALA A 207 -8.88 4.47 20.28
CA ALA A 207 -7.94 5.40 19.64
C ALA A 207 -6.66 4.69 19.15
N LEU A 208 -6.37 3.54 19.71
CA LEU A 208 -5.23 2.69 19.36
C LEU A 208 -5.56 1.60 18.36
N GLY A 209 -6.84 1.49 17.93
CA GLY A 209 -7.29 0.46 17.02
C GLY A 209 -7.40 -0.94 17.64
N MET A 210 -7.58 -1.01 18.96
CA MET A 210 -7.74 -2.26 19.71
C MET A 210 -9.19 -2.57 20.02
#